data_2b7526b9cebbcb2a54e13bf368a31497
#
_entry.id   2b7526b9cebbcb2a54e13bf368a31497
#
_cell.length_a   1.000
_cell.length_b   1.000
_cell.length_c   1.000
_cell.angle_alpha   90.00
_cell.angle_beta   90.00
_cell.angle_gamma   90.00
#
_symmetry.space_group_name_H-M   'P 1'
#
loop_
_entity.id
_entity.type
_entity.pdbx_description
1 polymer ?
#
loop_
_entity_poly.entity_id
_entity_poly.type
_entity_poly.pdbx_seq_one_letter_code
_entity_poly.pdbx_strand_id
1 'polypeptide(L)'
;MTKLLKILTLFIAVGAVGGAVMMWVDPSGTGWGGEPLLDMLRARMPWPDIFFRTFIPSGFVLLALNGIPQFLAAWMLFKKHPWACRAVLICGIILMLWIVLEWWVWGFNAMSNIFFALGLAETILAAICLRRSRSFRCNGNGC
;
A
#
# COMPACT_ATOMS: atom_id res chain seq x y z
N MET A 1 15.62 13.52 3.63
CA MET A 1 15.12 12.46 2.73
C MET A 1 14.75 11.18 3.46
N THR A 2 15.65 10.52 4.19
CA THR A 2 15.33 9.29 4.96
C THR A 2 14.25 9.48 6.02
N LYS A 3 14.17 10.63 6.68
CA LYS A 3 13.10 10.94 7.64
C LYS A 3 11.72 11.00 6.97
N LEU A 4 11.63 11.69 5.84
CA LEU A 4 10.39 11.80 5.07
C LEU A 4 9.91 10.43 4.59
N LEU A 5 10.82 9.61 4.05
CA LEU A 5 10.51 8.26 3.59
C LEU A 5 9.96 7.39 4.74
N LYS A 6 10.56 7.45 5.93
CA LYS A 6 10.08 6.73 7.12
C LYS A 6 8.66 7.14 7.53
N ILE A 7 8.39 8.45 7.54
CA ILE A 7 7.07 8.97 7.90
C ILE A 7 6.04 8.53 6.87
N LEU A 8 6.35 8.66 5.59
CA LEU A 8 5.46 8.30 4.50
C LEU A 8 5.12 6.80 4.52
N THR A 9 6.14 5.93 4.58
CA THR A 9 5.96 4.47 4.65
C THR A 9 5.13 4.06 5.87
N LEU A 10 5.41 4.65 7.04
CA LEU A 10 4.65 4.38 8.26
C LEU A 10 3.20 4.88 8.16
N PHE A 11 2.98 6.06 7.57
CA PHE A 11 1.65 6.62 7.35
C PHE A 11 0.80 5.70 6.46
N ILE A 12 1.37 5.22 5.36
CA ILE A 12 0.70 4.27 4.45
C ILE A 12 0.39 2.96 5.19
N ALA A 13 1.33 2.43 5.98
CA ALA A 13 1.13 1.22 6.76
C ALA A 13 -0.06 1.35 7.74
N VAL A 14 -0.10 2.46 8.50
CA VAL A 14 -1.20 2.75 9.43
C VAL A 14 -2.52 2.93 8.69
N GLY A 15 -2.50 3.61 7.54
CA GLY A 15 -3.68 3.77 6.68
C GLY A 15 -4.24 2.44 6.18
N ALA A 16 -3.37 1.53 5.74
CA ALA A 16 -3.78 0.19 5.29
C ALA A 16 -4.38 -0.65 6.44
N VAL A 17 -3.80 -0.58 7.64
CA VAL A 17 -4.37 -1.24 8.83
C VAL A 17 -5.71 -0.62 9.21
N GLY A 18 -5.81 0.72 9.21
CA GLY A 18 -7.06 1.42 9.50
C GLY A 18 -8.17 1.03 8.52
N GLY A 19 -7.86 0.96 7.22
CA GLY A 19 -8.79 0.50 6.20
C GLY A 19 -9.24 -0.95 6.40
N ALA A 20 -8.32 -1.85 6.72
CA ALA A 20 -8.63 -3.25 7.01
C ALA A 20 -9.51 -3.40 8.26
N VAL A 21 -9.19 -2.68 9.34
CA VAL A 21 -10.00 -2.67 10.58
C VAL A 21 -11.40 -2.16 10.30
N MET A 22 -11.53 -1.07 9.54
CA MET A 22 -12.84 -0.52 9.16
C MET A 22 -13.70 -1.55 8.40
N MET A 23 -13.10 -2.30 7.47
CA MET A 23 -13.75 -3.38 6.73
C MET A 23 -14.16 -4.56 7.61
N TRP A 24 -13.47 -4.79 8.73
CA TRP A 24 -13.81 -5.87 9.67
C TRP A 24 -14.85 -5.45 10.72
N VAL A 25 -14.83 -4.19 11.13
CA VAL A 25 -15.81 -3.64 12.11
C VAL A 25 -17.17 -3.46 11.46
N ASP A 26 -17.21 -3.03 10.21
CA ASP A 26 -18.45 -2.92 9.43
C ASP A 26 -18.29 -3.68 8.09
N PRO A 27 -18.49 -5.00 8.10
CA PRO A 27 -18.31 -5.84 6.92
C PRO A 27 -19.31 -5.60 5.80
N SER A 28 -20.44 -4.95 6.10
CA SER A 28 -21.45 -4.57 5.12
C SER A 28 -21.12 -3.27 4.39
N GLY A 29 -20.32 -2.42 5.01
CA GLY A 29 -19.97 -1.10 4.50
C GLY A 29 -21.07 -0.04 4.69
N THR A 30 -22.17 -0.36 5.39
CA THR A 30 -23.30 0.55 5.55
C THR A 30 -22.94 1.81 6.34
N GLY A 31 -22.11 1.68 7.38
CA GLY A 31 -21.71 2.78 8.25
C GLY A 31 -20.76 3.79 7.62
N TRP A 32 -20.02 3.39 6.55
CA TRP A 32 -19.07 4.28 5.84
C TRP A 32 -19.43 4.48 4.37
N GLY A 33 -20.65 4.08 3.94
CA GLY A 33 -21.13 4.28 2.57
C GLY A 33 -20.49 3.37 1.51
N GLY A 34 -19.92 2.25 1.91
CA GLY A 34 -19.26 1.27 1.04
C GLY A 34 -20.19 0.22 0.43
N GLU A 35 -21.45 0.17 0.82
CA GLU A 35 -22.40 -0.83 0.34
C GLU A 35 -22.48 -0.93 -1.19
N PRO A 36 -22.57 0.18 -1.96
CA PRO A 36 -22.57 0.12 -3.42
C PRO A 36 -21.26 -0.45 -4.01
N LEU A 37 -20.14 -0.30 -3.28
CA LEU A 37 -18.83 -0.80 -3.72
C LEU A 37 -18.78 -2.33 -3.64
N LEU A 38 -19.50 -2.93 -2.70
CA LEU A 38 -19.59 -4.39 -2.57
C LEU A 38 -20.36 -4.99 -3.76
N ASP A 39 -21.42 -4.34 -4.22
CA ASP A 39 -22.18 -4.77 -5.39
C ASP A 39 -21.36 -4.64 -6.67
N MET A 40 -20.58 -3.57 -6.82
CA MET A 40 -19.64 -3.41 -7.93
C MET A 40 -18.55 -4.48 -7.92
N LEU A 41 -18.03 -4.84 -6.74
CA LEU A 41 -17.04 -5.89 -6.57
C LEU A 41 -17.59 -7.25 -7.03
N ARG A 42 -18.81 -7.60 -6.62
CA ARG A 42 -19.51 -8.81 -7.05
C ARG A 42 -19.75 -8.85 -8.57
N ALA A 43 -20.14 -7.70 -9.14
CA ALA A 43 -20.43 -7.61 -10.56
C ALA A 43 -19.18 -7.75 -11.45
N ARG A 44 -18.01 -7.36 -10.96
CA ARG A 44 -16.77 -7.33 -11.74
C ARG A 44 -15.82 -8.50 -11.49
N MET A 45 -15.92 -9.17 -10.36
CA MET A 45 -15.06 -10.31 -10.02
C MET A 45 -15.76 -11.63 -10.38
N PRO A 46 -15.13 -12.52 -11.20
CA PRO A 46 -15.71 -13.81 -11.61
C PRO A 46 -15.60 -14.89 -10.51
N TRP A 47 -15.57 -14.49 -9.26
CA TRP A 47 -15.43 -15.40 -8.12
C TRP A 47 -16.79 -15.71 -7.49
N PRO A 48 -16.97 -16.88 -6.84
CA PRO A 48 -18.22 -17.21 -6.18
C PRO A 48 -18.65 -16.13 -5.20
N ASP A 49 -19.94 -15.79 -5.17
CA ASP A 49 -20.56 -14.79 -4.28
C ASP A 49 -20.19 -14.96 -2.80
N ILE A 50 -19.75 -16.15 -2.41
CA ILE A 50 -19.33 -16.48 -1.05
C ILE A 50 -18.16 -15.62 -0.56
N PHE A 51 -17.21 -15.27 -1.47
CA PHE A 51 -16.02 -14.49 -1.12
C PHE A 51 -16.29 -12.99 -0.98
N PHE A 52 -17.31 -12.48 -1.68
CA PHE A 52 -17.62 -11.05 -1.74
C PHE A 52 -18.97 -10.70 -1.12
N ARG A 53 -19.45 -11.53 -0.20
CA ARG A 53 -20.63 -11.19 0.62
C ARG A 53 -20.37 -10.02 1.56
N THR A 54 -19.12 -9.86 1.96
CA THR A 54 -18.67 -8.85 2.93
C THR A 54 -17.31 -8.30 2.55
N PHE A 55 -16.90 -7.19 3.16
CA PHE A 55 -15.56 -6.62 2.99
C PHE A 55 -14.45 -7.36 3.78
N ILE A 56 -14.79 -8.39 4.57
CA ILE A 56 -13.81 -9.13 5.37
C ILE A 56 -12.64 -9.67 4.52
N PRO A 57 -12.86 -10.38 3.40
CA PRO A 57 -11.76 -10.86 2.56
C PRO A 57 -10.91 -9.73 1.99
N SER A 58 -11.54 -8.63 1.56
CA SER A 58 -10.83 -7.45 1.03
C SER A 58 -9.94 -6.82 2.10
N GLY A 59 -10.39 -6.75 3.35
CA GLY A 59 -9.58 -6.28 4.48
C GLY A 59 -8.34 -7.15 4.73
N PHE A 60 -8.46 -8.47 4.64
CA PHE A 60 -7.31 -9.38 4.75
C PHE A 60 -6.32 -9.19 3.61
N VAL A 61 -6.80 -9.05 2.37
CA VAL A 61 -5.93 -8.83 1.21
C VAL A 61 -5.23 -7.47 1.31
N LEU A 62 -5.93 -6.41 1.71
CA LEU A 62 -5.36 -5.09 1.94
C LEU A 62 -4.26 -5.13 3.01
N LEU A 63 -4.50 -5.80 4.12
CA LEU A 63 -3.52 -5.96 5.19
C LEU A 63 -2.29 -6.76 4.72
N ALA A 64 -2.50 -7.85 4.00
CA ALA A 64 -1.43 -8.73 3.53
C ALA A 64 -0.56 -8.07 2.46
N LEU A 65 -1.14 -7.32 1.53
CA LEU A 65 -0.42 -6.70 0.42
C LEU A 65 0.16 -5.32 0.77
N ASN A 66 -0.56 -4.53 1.56
CA ASN A 66 -0.15 -3.16 1.87
C ASN A 66 0.17 -2.93 3.36
N GLY A 67 -0.56 -3.52 4.29
CA GLY A 67 -0.33 -3.31 5.72
C GLY A 67 0.99 -3.91 6.21
N ILE A 68 1.09 -5.23 6.18
CA ILE A 68 2.25 -5.98 6.72
C ILE A 68 3.55 -5.62 5.98
N PRO A 69 3.62 -5.63 4.63
CA PRO A 69 4.86 -5.29 3.93
C PRO A 69 5.32 -3.86 4.19
N GLN A 70 4.41 -2.90 4.30
CA GLN A 70 4.75 -1.51 4.62
C GLN A 70 5.30 -1.37 6.04
N PHE A 71 4.73 -2.06 7.03
CA PHE A 71 5.30 -2.08 8.38
C PHE A 71 6.70 -2.68 8.42
N LEU A 72 6.92 -3.79 7.71
CA LEU A 72 8.23 -4.42 7.61
C LEU A 72 9.24 -3.48 6.92
N ALA A 73 8.85 -2.83 5.85
CA ALA A 73 9.69 -1.86 5.14
C ALA A 73 10.02 -0.64 6.03
N ALA A 74 9.04 -0.12 6.76
CA ALA A 74 9.26 0.95 7.74
C ALA A 74 10.24 0.51 8.83
N TRP A 75 10.04 -0.68 9.42
CA TRP A 75 10.94 -1.23 10.42
C TRP A 75 12.37 -1.39 9.89
N MET A 76 12.53 -1.91 8.65
CA MET A 76 13.85 -1.99 7.99
C MET A 76 14.49 -0.61 7.81
N LEU A 77 13.71 0.43 7.49
CA LEU A 77 14.19 1.82 7.40
C LEU A 77 14.66 2.35 8.77
N PHE A 78 13.94 2.03 9.85
CA PHE A 78 14.35 2.44 11.21
C PHE A 78 15.64 1.76 11.63
N LYS A 79 15.80 0.48 11.31
CA LYS A 79 17.01 -0.32 11.57
C LYS A 79 18.17 -0.04 10.59
N LYS A 80 17.98 0.86 9.62
CA LYS A 80 18.96 1.20 8.57
C LYS A 80 19.45 -0.04 7.81
N HIS A 81 18.55 -1.00 7.58
CA HIS A 81 18.87 -2.24 6.90
C HIS A 81 19.28 -1.97 5.44
N PRO A 82 20.29 -2.67 4.86
CA PRO A 82 20.77 -2.40 3.50
C PRO A 82 19.74 -2.61 2.40
N TRP A 83 18.71 -3.41 2.64
CA TRP A 83 17.62 -3.70 1.71
C TRP A 83 16.40 -2.78 1.91
N ALA A 84 16.41 -1.90 2.91
CA ALA A 84 15.25 -1.07 3.26
C ALA A 84 14.70 -0.27 2.07
N CYS A 85 15.57 0.42 1.31
CA CYS A 85 15.11 1.22 0.16
C CYS A 85 14.52 0.35 -0.97
N ARG A 86 14.98 -0.90 -1.13
CA ARG A 86 14.38 -1.84 -2.08
C ARG A 86 13.02 -2.32 -1.62
N ALA A 87 12.88 -2.66 -0.33
CA ALA A 87 11.62 -3.07 0.26
C ALA A 87 10.57 -1.97 0.08
N VAL A 88 10.90 -0.72 0.41
CA VAL A 88 9.99 0.43 0.24
C VAL A 88 9.63 0.64 -1.23
N LEU A 89 10.57 0.51 -2.16
CA LEU A 89 10.29 0.61 -3.60
C LEU A 89 9.26 -0.42 -4.05
N ILE A 90 9.43 -1.66 -3.63
CA ILE A 90 8.50 -2.76 -3.94
C ILE A 90 7.11 -2.47 -3.34
N CYS A 91 7.06 -2.03 -2.08
CA CYS A 91 5.81 -1.69 -1.41
C CYS A 91 5.06 -0.55 -2.12
N GLY A 92 5.76 0.51 -2.53
CA GLY A 92 5.15 1.61 -3.28
C GLY A 92 4.58 1.16 -4.62
N ILE A 93 5.26 0.27 -5.35
CA ILE A 93 4.76 -0.32 -6.60
C ILE A 93 3.51 -1.18 -6.33
N ILE A 94 3.54 -2.02 -5.30
CA ILE A 94 2.39 -2.88 -4.93
C ILE A 94 1.18 -1.99 -4.58
N LEU A 95 1.38 -0.91 -3.82
CA LEU A 95 0.33 0.03 -3.48
C LEU A 95 -0.28 0.67 -4.73
N MET A 96 0.53 1.14 -5.68
CA MET A 96 0.01 1.71 -6.93
C MET A 96 -0.78 0.69 -7.75
N LEU A 97 -0.31 -0.56 -7.85
CA LEU A 97 -1.03 -1.63 -8.55
C LEU A 97 -2.36 -1.95 -7.85
N TRP A 98 -2.38 -1.96 -6.51
CA TRP A 98 -3.60 -2.12 -5.72
C TRP A 98 -4.62 -1.01 -6.04
N ILE A 99 -4.18 0.25 -6.07
CA ILE A 99 -5.06 1.38 -6.39
C ILE A 99 -5.57 1.31 -7.83
N VAL A 100 -4.74 0.88 -8.80
CA VAL A 100 -5.20 0.65 -10.18
C VAL A 100 -6.31 -0.41 -10.22
N LEU A 101 -6.19 -1.49 -9.43
CA LEU A 101 -7.24 -2.49 -9.28
C LEU A 101 -8.51 -1.88 -8.66
N GLU A 102 -8.37 -1.05 -7.63
CA GLU A 102 -9.50 -0.32 -7.02
C GLU A 102 -10.21 0.58 -8.05
N TRP A 103 -9.47 1.33 -8.87
CA TRP A 103 -10.06 2.15 -9.94
C TRP A 103 -10.81 1.32 -10.97
N TRP A 104 -10.28 0.14 -11.30
CA TRP A 104 -10.96 -0.77 -12.22
C TRP A 104 -12.28 -1.30 -11.64
N VAL A 105 -12.33 -1.60 -10.34
CA VAL A 105 -13.53 -2.14 -9.68
C VAL A 105 -14.52 -1.04 -9.33
N TRP A 106 -14.08 0.03 -8.69
CA TRP A 106 -14.92 1.03 -8.04
C TRP A 106 -14.91 2.39 -8.74
N GLY A 107 -14.08 2.55 -9.77
CA GLY A 107 -13.87 3.83 -10.42
C GLY A 107 -13.00 4.79 -9.62
N PHE A 108 -12.81 5.99 -10.16
CA PHE A 108 -11.99 7.02 -9.53
C PHE A 108 -12.70 7.59 -8.30
N ASN A 109 -12.04 7.56 -7.16
CA ASN A 109 -12.50 8.15 -5.92
C ASN A 109 -11.35 8.92 -5.23
N ALA A 110 -11.71 9.88 -4.36
CA ALA A 110 -10.75 10.77 -3.72
C ALA A 110 -9.73 10.01 -2.86
N MET A 111 -10.18 8.98 -2.14
CA MET A 111 -9.33 8.19 -1.24
C MET A 111 -8.25 7.43 -2.04
N SER A 112 -8.65 6.70 -3.08
CA SER A 112 -7.72 5.96 -3.94
C SER A 112 -6.75 6.90 -4.65
N ASN A 113 -7.21 8.09 -5.09
CA ASN A 113 -6.33 9.09 -5.72
C ASN A 113 -5.24 9.60 -4.76
N ILE A 114 -5.60 9.83 -3.48
CA ILE A 114 -4.64 10.25 -2.45
C ILE A 114 -3.61 9.14 -2.23
N PHE A 115 -4.05 7.89 -2.02
CA PHE A 115 -3.14 6.78 -1.80
C PHE A 115 -2.26 6.47 -3.02
N PHE A 116 -2.76 6.66 -4.24
CA PHE A 116 -1.94 6.56 -5.45
C PHE A 116 -0.82 7.61 -5.47
N ALA A 117 -1.14 8.87 -5.14
CA ALA A 117 -0.13 9.93 -5.07
C ALA A 117 0.91 9.66 -3.97
N LEU A 118 0.50 9.12 -2.81
CA LEU A 118 1.41 8.71 -1.74
C LEU A 118 2.31 7.55 -2.19
N GLY A 119 1.77 6.53 -2.86
CA GLY A 119 2.54 5.41 -3.41
C GLY A 119 3.55 5.86 -4.48
N LEU A 120 3.16 6.82 -5.33
CA LEU A 120 4.06 7.42 -6.31
C LEU A 120 5.20 8.18 -5.63
N ALA A 121 4.89 9.02 -4.64
CA ALA A 121 5.89 9.75 -3.87
C ALA A 121 6.85 8.81 -3.14
N GLU A 122 6.32 7.74 -2.53
CA GLU A 122 7.11 6.71 -1.87
C GLU A 122 8.07 6.02 -2.85
N THR A 123 7.58 5.61 -4.02
CA THR A 123 8.35 4.96 -5.08
C THR A 123 9.49 5.85 -5.56
N ILE A 124 9.22 7.14 -5.82
CA ILE A 124 10.24 8.11 -6.26
C ILE A 124 11.30 8.30 -5.18
N LEU A 125 10.91 8.51 -3.92
CA LEU A 125 11.84 8.69 -2.81
C LEU A 125 12.69 7.45 -2.55
N ALA A 126 12.11 6.25 -2.68
CA ALA A 126 12.83 4.99 -2.56
C ALA A 126 13.84 4.79 -3.69
N ALA A 127 13.48 5.15 -4.93
CA ALA A 127 14.39 5.09 -6.08
C ALA A 127 15.59 6.05 -5.91
N ILE A 128 15.36 7.26 -5.43
CA ILE A 128 16.42 8.23 -5.10
C ILE A 128 17.32 7.67 -3.97
N CYS A 129 16.72 7.05 -2.95
CA CYS A 129 17.46 6.41 -1.85
C CYS A 129 18.40 5.31 -2.39
N LEU A 130 17.91 4.47 -3.29
CA LEU A 130 18.70 3.41 -3.91
C LEU A 130 19.86 3.94 -4.76
N ARG A 131 19.63 4.96 -5.56
CA ARG A 131 20.68 5.59 -6.38
C ARG A 131 21.81 6.13 -5.51
N ARG A 132 21.47 6.84 -4.42
CA ARG A 132 22.46 7.37 -3.48
C ARG A 132 23.25 6.28 -2.77
N SER A 133 22.60 5.19 -2.34
CA SER A 133 23.29 4.08 -1.67
C SER A 133 24.28 3.35 -2.58
N ARG A 134 23.99 3.29 -3.89
CA ARG A 134 24.93 2.74 -4.88
C ARG A 134 26.14 3.63 -5.10
N SER A 135 25.95 4.94 -5.21
CA SER A 135 27.01 5.93 -5.41
C SER A 135 28.04 5.90 -4.27
N PHE A 136 27.58 5.79 -3.01
CA PHE A 136 28.49 5.66 -1.87
C PHE A 136 29.29 4.37 -1.87
N ARG A 137 28.74 3.27 -2.38
CA ARG A 137 29.42 1.98 -2.43
C ARG A 137 30.50 1.94 -3.52
N CYS A 138 30.29 2.60 -4.67
CA CYS A 138 31.30 2.73 -5.71
C CYS A 138 32.46 3.64 -5.31
N ASN A 139 32.21 4.70 -4.56
CA ASN A 139 33.25 5.64 -4.15
C ASN A 139 34.15 5.12 -3.00
N GLY A 140 33.67 4.12 -2.24
CA GLY A 140 34.40 3.52 -1.11
C GLY A 140 35.27 2.31 -1.47
N ASN A 141 35.06 1.68 -2.63
CA ASN A 141 35.77 0.44 -3.04
C ASN A 141 36.62 0.59 -4.32
N GLY A 142 36.96 1.83 -4.72
CA GLY A 142 37.85 2.09 -5.85
C GLY A 142 37.54 1.20 -7.08
N CYS A 143 36.51 1.55 -7.86
CA CYS A 143 36.34 1.02 -9.20
C CYS A 143 37.35 1.67 -10.14
#